data_1113cd3479ee027bd3a6192f46ffb209
#
_entry.id   1113cd3479ee027bd3a6192f46ffb209
#
_cell.length_a   1.000
_cell.length_b   1.000
_cell.length_c   1.000
_cell.angle_alpha   90.00
_cell.angle_beta   90.00
_cell.angle_gamma   90.00
#
_symmetry.space_group_name_H-M   'P 1'
#
loop_
_entity.id
_entity.type
_entity.pdbx_description
1 polymer ?
#
loop_
_entity_poly.entity_id
_entity_poly.type
_entity_poly.pdbx_seq_one_letter_code
_entity_poly.pdbx_strand_id
1 'polypeptide(L)'
;MNEPKKKFKLVTDTQARMILPNTLTLIGVCVGLSSINFALNQRYEIAIIAILFAAIIDGLDGRIARLIRGTSKVGKELDSLTDVISFGVAPAFIMYFWTLNTLGKIGWLLSLIYVVCVALRLARFNISSGGEVSWKDNFFQGVPSPAGG
;
A
#
# COMPACT_ATOMS: atom_id res chain seq x y z
N MET A 1 -37.55 8.52 -30.36
CA MET A 1 -36.28 8.23 -31.05
C MET A 1 -35.25 9.13 -30.47
N ASN A 2 -34.24 8.58 -29.81
CA ASN A 2 -33.11 9.17 -29.13
C ASN A 2 -33.17 9.15 -27.62
N GLU A 3 -32.42 8.22 -27.05
CA GLU A 3 -31.54 8.46 -25.92
C GLU A 3 -30.84 7.18 -25.39
N PRO A 4 -29.97 6.50 -26.12
CA PRO A 4 -29.04 5.56 -25.50
C PRO A 4 -27.64 6.16 -25.24
N LYS A 5 -27.31 7.34 -25.81
CA LYS A 5 -25.93 7.87 -25.77
C LYS A 5 -25.48 8.46 -24.42
N LYS A 6 -26.41 8.97 -23.59
CA LYS A 6 -26.07 9.58 -22.30
C LYS A 6 -25.73 8.57 -21.22
N LYS A 7 -26.41 7.40 -21.19
CA LYS A 7 -26.13 6.35 -20.19
C LYS A 7 -24.77 5.67 -20.39
N PHE A 8 -24.36 5.48 -21.64
CA PHE A 8 -23.09 4.85 -21.97
C PHE A 8 -21.88 5.73 -21.58
N LYS A 9 -22.00 7.04 -21.79
CA LYS A 9 -20.94 8.01 -21.40
C LYS A 9 -20.77 8.11 -19.89
N LEU A 10 -21.85 8.09 -19.13
CA LEU A 10 -21.81 8.13 -17.65
C LEU A 10 -21.21 6.85 -17.04
N VAL A 11 -21.50 5.69 -17.62
CA VAL A 11 -20.92 4.41 -17.17
C VAL A 11 -19.42 4.38 -17.48
N THR A 12 -19.00 4.85 -18.65
CA THR A 12 -17.58 4.91 -19.02
C THR A 12 -16.81 5.88 -18.14
N ASP A 13 -17.36 7.05 -17.81
CA ASP A 13 -16.73 8.03 -16.91
C ASP A 13 -16.59 7.48 -15.48
N THR A 14 -17.59 6.77 -14.97
CA THR A 14 -17.53 6.19 -13.63
C THR A 14 -16.51 5.05 -13.56
N GLN A 15 -16.43 4.21 -14.57
CA GLN A 15 -15.42 3.15 -14.65
C GLN A 15 -14.02 3.72 -14.80
N ALA A 16 -13.81 4.72 -15.66
CA ALA A 16 -12.52 5.38 -15.81
C ALA A 16 -12.04 6.04 -14.51
N ARG A 17 -12.93 6.61 -13.72
CA ARG A 17 -12.61 7.20 -12.42
C ARG A 17 -12.17 6.16 -11.37
N MET A 18 -12.66 4.92 -11.46
CA MET A 18 -12.24 3.83 -10.57
C MET A 18 -10.93 3.18 -11.00
N ILE A 19 -10.64 3.19 -12.31
CA ILE A 19 -9.42 2.57 -12.86
C ILE A 19 -8.17 3.38 -12.51
N LEU A 20 -8.27 4.70 -12.50
CA LEU A 20 -7.12 5.59 -12.28
C LEU A 20 -6.41 5.33 -10.94
N PRO A 21 -7.07 5.36 -9.77
CA PRO A 21 -6.40 5.07 -8.50
C PRO A 21 -5.87 3.64 -8.43
N ASN A 22 -6.63 2.65 -8.90
CA ASN A 22 -6.17 1.25 -8.90
C ASN A 22 -4.89 1.05 -9.73
N THR A 23 -4.75 1.76 -10.85
CA THR A 23 -3.54 1.70 -11.68
C THR A 23 -2.34 2.31 -10.95
N LEU A 24 -2.53 3.43 -10.24
CA LEU A 24 -1.47 4.05 -9.45
C LEU A 24 -1.03 3.13 -8.30
N THR A 25 -1.96 2.49 -7.63
CA THR A 25 -1.67 1.49 -6.59
C THR A 25 -0.82 0.34 -7.13
N LEU A 26 -1.17 -0.20 -8.30
CA LEU A 26 -0.38 -1.25 -8.96
C LEU A 26 1.04 -0.79 -9.33
N ILE A 27 1.20 0.44 -9.78
CA ILE A 27 2.53 1.03 -10.02
C ILE A 27 3.31 1.11 -8.72
N GLY A 28 2.68 1.51 -7.62
CA GLY A 28 3.28 1.53 -6.29
C GLY A 28 3.82 0.16 -5.86
N VAL A 29 3.04 -0.92 -6.08
CA VAL A 29 3.50 -2.30 -5.85
C VAL A 29 4.73 -2.65 -6.69
N CYS A 30 4.71 -2.32 -7.98
CA CYS A 30 5.84 -2.61 -8.86
C CYS A 30 7.12 -1.89 -8.40
N VAL A 31 7.00 -0.65 -7.97
CA VAL A 31 8.13 0.12 -7.42
C VAL A 31 8.60 -0.49 -6.10
N GLY A 32 7.68 -0.85 -5.19
CA GLY A 32 7.99 -1.51 -3.92
C GLY A 32 8.72 -2.85 -4.12
N LEU A 33 8.25 -3.69 -5.04
CA LEU A 33 8.92 -4.95 -5.38
C LEU A 33 10.28 -4.73 -6.07
N SER A 34 10.40 -3.69 -6.91
CA SER A 34 11.68 -3.33 -7.54
C SER A 34 12.73 -2.92 -6.50
N SER A 35 12.31 -2.33 -5.38
CA SER A 35 13.22 -1.99 -4.28
C SER A 35 13.92 -3.23 -3.70
N ILE A 36 13.22 -4.36 -3.61
CA ILE A 36 13.79 -5.63 -3.16
C ILE A 36 14.88 -6.10 -4.14
N ASN A 37 14.63 -5.99 -5.44
CA ASN A 37 15.61 -6.36 -6.46
C ASN A 37 16.88 -5.48 -6.36
N PHE A 38 16.73 -4.18 -6.12
CA PHE A 38 17.88 -3.30 -5.87
C PHE A 38 18.65 -3.70 -4.61
N ALA A 39 17.97 -4.10 -3.54
CA ALA A 39 18.60 -4.58 -2.32
C ALA A 39 19.38 -5.90 -2.54
N LEU A 40 18.84 -6.82 -3.34
CA LEU A 40 19.53 -8.05 -3.75
C LEU A 40 20.83 -7.76 -4.51
N ASN A 41 20.85 -6.71 -5.31
CA ASN A 41 22.03 -6.24 -6.04
C ASN A 41 22.96 -5.32 -5.19
N GLN A 42 22.77 -5.30 -3.87
CA GLN A 42 23.53 -4.49 -2.90
C GLN A 42 23.44 -2.97 -3.14
N ARG A 43 22.43 -2.53 -3.88
CA ARG A 43 22.16 -1.10 -4.12
C ARG A 43 21.14 -0.57 -3.11
N TYR A 44 21.50 -0.53 -1.84
CA TYR A 44 20.58 -0.17 -0.75
C TYR A 44 20.06 1.25 -0.84
N GLU A 45 20.90 2.20 -1.29
CA GLU A 45 20.49 3.59 -1.47
C GLU A 45 19.33 3.72 -2.46
N ILE A 46 19.44 3.07 -3.61
CA ILE A 46 18.37 3.06 -4.63
C ILE A 46 17.15 2.32 -4.13
N ALA A 47 17.32 1.24 -3.38
CA ALA A 47 16.22 0.50 -2.78
C ALA A 47 15.41 1.38 -1.81
N ILE A 48 16.07 2.17 -0.97
CA ILE A 48 15.41 3.10 -0.04
C ILE A 48 14.67 4.21 -0.81
N ILE A 49 15.31 4.79 -1.82
CA ILE A 49 14.67 5.80 -2.69
C ILE A 49 13.44 5.24 -3.38
N ALA A 50 13.48 4.00 -3.84
CA ALA A 50 12.33 3.32 -4.46
C ALA A 50 11.16 3.16 -3.49
N ILE A 51 11.42 2.81 -2.21
CA ILE A 51 10.36 2.75 -1.19
C ILE A 51 9.77 4.13 -0.92
N LEU A 52 10.60 5.17 -0.79
CA LEU A 52 10.12 6.54 -0.62
C LEU A 52 9.25 6.98 -1.80
N PHE A 53 9.65 6.61 -3.01
CA PHE A 53 8.86 6.90 -4.20
C PHE A 53 7.52 6.13 -4.21
N ALA A 54 7.52 4.86 -3.79
CA ALA A 54 6.31 4.08 -3.61
C ALA A 54 5.36 4.75 -2.58
N ALA A 55 5.90 5.28 -1.47
CA ALA A 55 5.12 6.00 -0.46
C ALA A 55 4.49 7.30 -1.00
N ILE A 56 5.18 8.02 -1.88
CA ILE A 56 4.62 9.21 -2.54
C ILE A 56 3.46 8.81 -3.46
N ILE A 57 3.62 7.77 -4.26
CA ILE A 57 2.58 7.25 -5.15
C ILE A 57 1.35 6.85 -4.34
N ASP A 58 1.54 6.10 -3.26
CA ASP A 58 0.48 5.66 -2.34
C ASP A 58 -0.27 6.86 -1.72
N GLY A 59 0.46 7.89 -1.30
CA GLY A 59 -0.16 9.12 -0.81
C GLY A 59 -0.95 9.87 -1.87
N LEU A 60 -0.56 9.79 -3.13
CA LEU A 60 -1.24 10.41 -4.26
C LEU A 60 -2.50 9.65 -4.64
N ASP A 61 -2.44 8.32 -4.79
CA ASP A 61 -3.61 7.52 -5.17
C ASP A 61 -4.71 7.58 -4.10
N GLY A 62 -4.36 7.55 -2.81
CA GLY A 62 -5.28 7.76 -1.71
C GLY A 62 -5.95 9.15 -1.72
N ARG A 63 -5.23 10.20 -2.11
CA ARG A 63 -5.81 11.54 -2.28
C ARG A 63 -6.72 11.62 -3.50
N ILE A 64 -6.31 11.07 -4.63
CA ILE A 64 -7.08 11.01 -5.87
C ILE A 64 -8.37 10.23 -5.65
N ALA A 65 -8.31 9.06 -5.02
CA ALA A 65 -9.47 8.25 -4.70
C ALA A 65 -10.50 9.00 -3.86
N ARG A 66 -10.06 9.80 -2.87
CA ARG A 66 -10.94 10.64 -2.05
C ARG A 66 -11.55 11.81 -2.83
N LEU A 67 -10.79 12.46 -3.70
CA LEU A 67 -11.26 13.59 -4.53
C LEU A 67 -12.32 13.15 -5.55
N ILE A 68 -12.13 11.97 -6.15
CA ILE A 68 -13.03 11.45 -7.19
C ILE A 68 -14.29 10.79 -6.59
N ARG A 69 -14.36 10.60 -5.25
CA ARG A 69 -15.43 9.88 -4.56
C ARG A 69 -15.69 8.48 -5.15
N GLY A 70 -14.66 7.87 -5.70
CA GLY A 70 -14.72 6.61 -6.45
C GLY A 70 -13.90 5.50 -5.82
N THR A 71 -14.09 5.23 -4.51
CA THR A 71 -13.47 4.06 -3.87
C THR A 71 -14.31 2.82 -4.13
N SER A 72 -13.81 1.90 -4.96
CA SER A 72 -14.39 0.57 -5.06
C SER A 72 -13.91 -0.28 -3.86
N LYS A 73 -14.73 -1.29 -3.46
CA LYS A 73 -14.30 -2.25 -2.44
C LYS A 73 -12.98 -2.94 -2.82
N VAL A 74 -12.84 -3.30 -4.10
CA VAL A 74 -11.62 -3.90 -4.65
C VAL A 74 -10.42 -2.95 -4.54
N GLY A 75 -10.60 -1.65 -4.82
CA GLY A 75 -9.54 -0.65 -4.70
C GLY A 75 -9.04 -0.50 -3.26
N LYS A 76 -9.93 -0.55 -2.28
CA LYS A 76 -9.56 -0.47 -0.86
C LYS A 76 -8.77 -1.70 -0.40
N GLU A 77 -9.15 -2.89 -0.83
CA GLU A 77 -8.41 -4.12 -0.54
C GLU A 77 -7.04 -4.14 -1.25
N LEU A 78 -7.00 -3.65 -2.49
CA LEU A 78 -5.76 -3.56 -3.26
C LEU A 78 -4.77 -2.59 -2.59
N ASP A 79 -5.23 -1.44 -2.13
CA ASP A 79 -4.47 -0.45 -1.37
C ASP A 79 -3.84 -1.08 -0.11
N SER A 80 -4.64 -1.82 0.66
CA SER A 80 -4.18 -2.54 1.85
C SER A 80 -3.11 -3.59 1.55
N LEU A 81 -3.26 -4.34 0.46
CA LEU A 81 -2.26 -5.32 0.02
C LEU A 81 -0.96 -4.63 -0.42
N THR A 82 -1.07 -3.51 -1.11
CA THR A 82 0.07 -2.68 -1.52
C THR A 82 0.85 -2.18 -0.32
N ASP A 83 0.16 -1.71 0.71
CA ASP A 83 0.77 -1.25 1.95
C ASP A 83 1.60 -2.34 2.63
N VAL A 84 1.06 -3.56 2.74
CA VAL A 84 1.80 -4.69 3.32
C VAL A 84 3.05 -5.02 2.50
N ILE A 85 2.94 -5.02 1.18
CA ILE A 85 4.07 -5.35 0.29
C ILE A 85 5.12 -4.24 0.32
N SER A 86 4.73 -3.00 0.09
CA SER A 86 5.66 -1.87 -0.06
C SER A 86 6.26 -1.41 1.26
N PHE A 87 5.52 -1.48 2.37
CA PHE A 87 5.94 -0.96 3.67
C PHE A 87 6.13 -2.04 4.74
N GLY A 88 5.76 -3.27 4.47
CA GLY A 88 6.03 -4.43 5.32
C GLY A 88 7.14 -5.30 4.74
N VAL A 89 6.89 -5.88 3.58
CA VAL A 89 7.79 -6.87 2.97
C VAL A 89 9.08 -6.22 2.45
N ALA A 90 8.99 -5.16 1.67
CA ALA A 90 10.15 -4.53 1.04
C ALA A 90 11.17 -3.98 2.07
N PRO A 91 10.80 -3.20 3.10
CA PRO A 91 11.73 -2.77 4.14
C PRO A 91 12.35 -3.93 4.92
N ALA A 92 11.57 -4.97 5.22
CA ALA A 92 12.06 -6.15 5.92
C ALA A 92 13.17 -6.86 5.14
N PHE A 93 12.99 -7.03 3.82
CA PHE A 93 14.01 -7.62 2.95
C PHE A 93 15.24 -6.74 2.81
N ILE A 94 15.09 -5.43 2.68
CA ILE A 94 16.21 -4.49 2.61
C ILE A 94 17.05 -4.57 3.89
N MET A 95 16.43 -4.53 5.06
CA MET A 95 17.12 -4.64 6.34
C MET A 95 17.77 -6.01 6.52
N TYR A 96 17.11 -7.07 6.06
CA TYR A 96 17.67 -8.40 6.10
C TYR A 96 18.95 -8.50 5.27
N PHE A 97 18.93 -8.06 4.02
CA PHE A 97 20.11 -8.12 3.16
C PHE A 97 21.22 -7.16 3.58
N TRP A 98 20.87 -6.00 4.13
CA TRP A 98 21.86 -5.01 4.55
C TRP A 98 22.60 -5.42 5.82
N THR A 99 21.88 -5.82 6.86
CA THR A 99 22.46 -6.01 8.20
C THR A 99 22.07 -7.32 8.85
N LEU A 100 20.79 -7.70 8.81
CA LEU A 100 20.26 -8.81 9.59
C LEU A 100 20.74 -10.17 9.08
N ASN A 101 21.23 -10.26 7.85
CA ASN A 101 21.84 -11.48 7.32
C ASN A 101 23.04 -11.95 8.13
N THR A 102 23.78 -11.03 8.77
CA THR A 102 24.91 -11.35 9.65
C THR A 102 24.49 -12.12 10.91
N LEU A 103 23.24 -11.95 11.34
CA LEU A 103 22.63 -12.69 12.47
C LEU A 103 22.11 -14.08 12.09
N GLY A 104 22.24 -14.48 10.83
CA GLY A 104 21.81 -15.78 10.33
C GLY A 104 20.31 -16.03 10.55
N LYS A 105 19.94 -17.15 11.17
CA LYS A 105 18.56 -17.57 11.39
C LYS A 105 17.75 -16.56 12.24
N ILE A 106 18.39 -15.89 13.18
CA ILE A 106 17.72 -14.90 14.04
C ILE A 106 17.35 -13.66 13.24
N GLY A 107 18.20 -13.20 12.34
CA GLY A 107 17.89 -12.08 11.46
C GLY A 107 16.68 -12.35 10.56
N TRP A 108 16.57 -13.55 10.03
CA TRP A 108 15.40 -13.96 9.27
C TRP A 108 14.12 -13.95 10.10
N LEU A 109 14.18 -14.52 11.32
CA LEU A 109 13.05 -14.53 12.24
C LEU A 109 12.56 -13.12 12.59
N LEU A 110 13.47 -12.19 12.86
CA LEU A 110 13.15 -10.78 13.13
C LEU A 110 12.45 -10.12 11.94
N SER A 111 12.91 -10.36 10.73
CA SER A 111 12.27 -9.86 9.51
C SER A 111 10.85 -10.39 9.35
N LEU A 112 10.64 -11.69 9.61
CA LEU A 112 9.30 -12.28 9.55
C LEU A 112 8.36 -11.69 10.62
N ILE A 113 8.83 -11.53 11.85
CA ILE A 113 8.05 -10.92 12.93
C ILE A 113 7.62 -9.50 12.54
N TYR A 114 8.53 -8.72 11.97
CA TYR A 114 8.22 -7.37 11.50
C TYR A 114 7.08 -7.37 10.47
N VAL A 115 7.18 -8.20 9.42
CA VAL A 115 6.15 -8.31 8.37
C VAL A 115 4.80 -8.72 8.95
N VAL A 116 4.79 -9.72 9.85
CA VAL A 116 3.56 -10.19 10.51
C VAL A 116 2.93 -9.07 11.35
N CYS A 117 3.74 -8.33 12.12
CA CYS A 117 3.25 -7.20 12.92
C CYS A 117 2.62 -6.10 12.06
N VAL A 118 3.25 -5.76 10.92
CA VAL A 118 2.70 -4.77 9.97
C VAL A 118 1.38 -5.25 9.39
N ALA A 119 1.32 -6.52 8.96
CA ALA A 119 0.10 -7.11 8.40
C ALA A 119 -1.05 -7.15 9.41
N LEU A 120 -0.79 -7.59 10.65
CA LEU A 120 -1.80 -7.62 11.71
C LEU A 120 -2.30 -6.22 12.09
N ARG A 121 -1.39 -5.25 12.13
CA ARG A 121 -1.75 -3.85 12.40
C ARG A 121 -2.69 -3.32 11.32
N LEU A 122 -2.37 -3.55 10.06
CA LEU A 122 -3.18 -3.10 8.95
C LEU A 122 -4.55 -3.81 8.91
N ALA A 123 -4.57 -5.13 9.19
CA ALA A 123 -5.82 -5.88 9.31
C ALA A 123 -6.73 -5.33 10.41
N ARG A 124 -6.18 -4.99 11.59
CA ARG A 124 -6.95 -4.35 12.68
C ARG A 124 -7.51 -3.00 12.26
N PHE A 125 -6.71 -2.19 11.58
CA PHE A 125 -7.15 -0.89 11.08
C PHE A 125 -8.30 -1.02 10.08
N ASN A 126 -8.24 -1.98 9.16
CA ASN A 126 -9.29 -2.22 8.18
C ASN A 126 -10.61 -2.69 8.83
N ILE A 127 -10.54 -3.53 9.86
CA ILE A 127 -11.72 -3.98 10.61
C ILE A 127 -12.35 -2.79 11.35
N SER A 128 -11.56 -1.96 12.01
CA SER A 128 -12.06 -0.78 12.72
C SER A 128 -12.70 0.25 11.78
N SER A 129 -12.20 0.41 10.56
CA SER A 129 -12.76 1.34 9.58
C SER A 129 -13.98 0.79 8.82
N GLY A 130 -14.25 -0.49 8.90
CA GLY A 130 -15.41 -1.16 8.28
C GLY A 130 -16.63 -1.32 9.19
N GLY A 131 -16.49 -1.06 10.49
CA GLY A 131 -17.58 -1.10 11.48
C GLY A 131 -18.34 0.23 11.58
N GLU A 132 -19.55 0.19 12.18
CA GLU A 132 -20.34 1.39 12.46
C GLU A 132 -19.51 2.45 13.17
N VAL A 133 -19.75 3.73 12.81
CA VAL A 133 -19.05 4.89 13.38
C VAL A 133 -19.17 4.87 14.92
N SER A 134 -18.16 4.33 15.58
CA SER A 134 -18.03 4.34 17.03
C SER A 134 -17.16 5.53 17.42
N TRP A 135 -17.45 6.17 18.55
CA TRP A 135 -16.66 7.27 19.11
C TRP A 135 -15.16 6.94 19.23
N LYS A 136 -14.79 5.64 19.19
CA LYS A 136 -13.41 5.15 19.19
C LYS A 136 -12.67 5.42 17.86
N ASP A 137 -13.37 5.67 16.77
CA ASP A 137 -12.78 5.89 15.46
C ASP A 137 -12.11 7.28 15.33
N ASN A 138 -12.38 8.18 16.29
CA ASN A 138 -11.75 9.50 16.35
C ASN A 138 -10.34 9.47 16.97
N PHE A 139 -9.88 8.33 17.51
CA PHE A 139 -8.55 8.19 18.09
C PHE A 139 -7.65 7.36 17.19
N PHE A 140 -6.59 7.97 16.69
CA PHE A 140 -5.55 7.30 15.93
C PHE A 140 -4.82 6.29 16.83
N GLN A 141 -4.99 5.00 16.57
CA GLN A 141 -4.26 3.95 17.27
C GLN A 141 -3.01 3.58 16.48
N GLY A 142 -1.91 4.22 16.80
CA GLY A 142 -0.60 3.92 16.25
C GLY A 142 -0.17 4.77 15.06
N VAL A 143 1.00 4.49 14.51
CA VAL A 143 1.62 5.20 13.38
C VAL A 143 1.04 4.69 12.06
N PRO A 144 0.72 5.54 11.05
CA PRO A 144 0.28 5.09 9.73
C PRO A 144 1.32 4.18 9.06
N SER A 145 0.87 3.27 8.18
CA SER A 145 1.75 2.27 7.56
C SER A 145 2.99 2.86 6.89
N PRO A 146 2.92 3.95 6.09
CA PRO A 146 4.10 4.55 5.49
C PRO A 146 5.12 5.08 6.49
N ALA A 147 4.69 5.54 7.67
CA ALA A 147 5.58 6.07 8.71
C ALA A 147 6.12 4.98 9.65
N GLY A 148 5.52 3.80 9.66
CA GLY A 148 5.94 2.66 10.48
C GLY A 148 6.81 1.65 9.74
N GLY A 149 6.94 1.82 8.39
CA GLY A 149 7.70 0.93 7.49
C GLY A 149 9.15 1.30 7.28
#